data_caf0b97a6b562b69c544e5ce7dd25e5f
#
_entry.id   caf0b97a6b562b69c544e5ce7dd25e5f
#
_cell.length_a   1.000
_cell.length_b   1.000
_cell.length_c   1.000
_cell.angle_alpha   90.00
_cell.angle_beta   90.00
_cell.angle_gamma   90.00
#
_symmetry.space_group_name_H-M   'P 1'
#
loop_
_entity.id
_entity.type
_entity.pdbx_description
1 polymer ?
#
loop_
_entity_poly.entity_id
_entity_poly.type
_entity_poly.pdbx_seq_one_letter_code
_entity_poly.pdbx_strand_id
1 'polypeptide(L)'
;ILYSGGTTGTTKGILLSNMNFNALGLQTIAASGFSPIDGMKMLSVMPVFHGFGLGVCVHTMLSQGGRCILIPRFTAKSYAKQIVKYKCNFIAGVPTLYEALLRLPSMDGANLSSLKGVFSGGDSLSIELKKKFDKFLYDHKAVVQVREGYGTTETVTACCLTPTHIYKEGSIGLPFPDTYIKIVKPGTDEELPYGQE
;
A
#
# COMPACT_ATOMS: atom_id res chain seq x y z
N ILE A 1 -12.72 -16.44 -0.14
CA ILE A 1 -13.66 -15.33 0.14
C ILE A 1 -12.98 -14.29 1.00
N LEU A 2 -13.01 -13.03 0.58
CA LEU A 2 -12.68 -11.88 1.42
C LEU A 2 -13.96 -11.09 1.71
N TYR A 3 -14.09 -10.59 2.93
CA TYR A 3 -15.23 -9.79 3.30
C TYR A 3 -14.94 -8.30 3.14
N SER A 4 -15.81 -7.58 2.43
CA SER A 4 -15.77 -6.12 2.35
C SER A 4 -16.60 -5.51 3.47
N GLY A 5 -16.08 -4.50 4.15
CA GLY A 5 -16.85 -3.69 5.07
C GLY A 5 -17.71 -2.68 4.31
N GLY A 6 -18.78 -3.15 3.66
CA GLY A 6 -19.59 -2.32 2.76
C GLY A 6 -20.01 -0.98 3.36
N THR A 7 -19.90 0.09 2.56
CA THR A 7 -20.41 1.44 2.89
C THR A 7 -21.91 1.48 3.15
N THR A 8 -22.62 0.43 2.75
CA THR A 8 -24.08 0.24 2.95
C THR A 8 -24.46 -0.50 4.23
N GLY A 9 -23.51 -0.78 5.13
CA GLY A 9 -23.74 -1.45 6.41
C GLY A 9 -23.85 -2.97 6.35
N THR A 10 -23.99 -3.58 5.18
CA THR A 10 -24.02 -5.04 5.03
C THR A 10 -22.69 -5.55 4.50
N THR A 11 -22.03 -6.42 5.26
CA THR A 11 -20.79 -7.07 4.84
C THR A 11 -21.03 -8.00 3.65
N LYS A 12 -20.24 -7.85 2.58
CA LYS A 12 -20.32 -8.70 1.38
C LYS A 12 -19.15 -9.67 1.35
N GLY A 13 -19.41 -10.93 1.02
CA GLY A 13 -18.37 -11.94 0.77
C GLY A 13 -17.94 -11.92 -0.69
N ILE A 14 -16.77 -11.44 -0.99
CA ILE A 14 -16.21 -11.36 -2.35
C ILE A 14 -15.52 -12.67 -2.70
N LEU A 15 -15.97 -13.32 -3.77
CA LEU A 15 -15.35 -14.54 -4.29
C LEU A 15 -14.12 -14.17 -5.12
N LEU A 16 -12.97 -14.64 -4.68
CA LEU A 16 -11.69 -14.42 -5.34
C LEU A 16 -11.01 -15.75 -5.64
N SER A 17 -10.47 -15.87 -6.85
CA SER A 17 -9.72 -17.05 -7.29
C SER A 17 -8.24 -16.93 -6.98
N ASN A 18 -7.50 -18.03 -7.08
CA ASN A 18 -6.04 -18.00 -7.02
C ASN A 18 -5.44 -17.12 -8.13
N MET A 19 -6.08 -17.08 -9.31
CA MET A 19 -5.67 -16.23 -10.42
C MET A 19 -5.73 -14.75 -10.04
N ASN A 20 -6.78 -14.31 -9.32
CA ASN A 20 -6.89 -12.92 -8.88
C ASN A 20 -5.71 -12.52 -7.97
N PHE A 21 -5.32 -13.39 -7.03
CA PHE A 21 -4.16 -13.14 -6.16
C PHE A 21 -2.84 -13.15 -6.92
N ASN A 22 -2.66 -14.09 -7.85
CA ASN A 22 -1.44 -14.17 -8.64
C ASN A 22 -1.30 -12.98 -9.59
N ALA A 23 -2.38 -12.57 -10.24
CA ALA A 23 -2.42 -11.36 -11.07
C ALA A 23 -2.09 -10.11 -10.25
N LEU A 24 -2.71 -9.95 -9.07
CA LEU A 24 -2.37 -8.84 -8.17
C LEU A 24 -0.88 -8.80 -7.86
N GLY A 25 -0.25 -9.95 -7.56
CA GLY A 25 1.18 -10.04 -7.25
C GLY A 25 2.04 -9.51 -8.40
N LEU A 26 1.80 -9.97 -9.62
CA LEU A 26 2.51 -9.54 -10.82
C LEU A 26 2.27 -8.07 -11.13
N GLN A 27 1.01 -7.62 -11.10
CA GLN A 27 0.62 -6.24 -11.37
C GLN A 27 1.21 -5.26 -10.33
N THR A 28 1.20 -5.64 -9.05
CA THR A 28 1.80 -4.82 -7.98
C THR A 28 3.29 -4.62 -8.20
N ILE A 29 4.02 -5.67 -8.56
CA ILE A 29 5.45 -5.56 -8.83
C ILE A 29 5.71 -4.71 -10.07
N ALA A 30 4.98 -4.93 -11.17
CA ALA A 30 5.11 -4.14 -12.38
C ALA A 30 4.81 -2.64 -12.13
N ALA A 31 3.69 -2.32 -11.47
CA ALA A 31 3.33 -0.95 -11.12
C ALA A 31 4.29 -0.31 -10.11
N SER A 32 4.87 -1.10 -9.22
CA SER A 32 5.83 -0.59 -8.23
C SER A 32 7.17 -0.18 -8.82
N GLY A 33 7.55 -0.76 -9.94
CA GLY A 33 8.87 -0.57 -10.56
C GLY A 33 10.00 -1.32 -9.84
N PHE A 34 9.66 -2.24 -8.94
CA PHE A 34 10.64 -3.07 -8.22
C PHE A 34 10.66 -4.49 -8.82
N SER A 35 11.68 -4.79 -9.59
CA SER A 35 11.89 -6.15 -10.10
C SER A 35 13.39 -6.35 -10.37
N PRO A 36 13.98 -7.46 -9.88
CA PRO A 36 13.40 -8.47 -8.98
C PRO A 36 13.31 -8.00 -7.53
N ILE A 37 12.44 -8.61 -6.74
CA ILE A 37 12.33 -8.38 -5.28
C ILE A 37 12.86 -9.56 -4.46
N ASP A 38 13.57 -10.48 -5.11
CA ASP A 38 14.10 -11.66 -4.44
C ASP A 38 14.90 -11.31 -3.18
N GLY A 39 14.55 -11.99 -2.10
CA GLY A 39 15.13 -11.75 -0.78
C GLY A 39 14.80 -10.42 -0.11
N MET A 40 14.12 -9.47 -0.78
CA MET A 40 13.67 -8.21 -0.17
C MET A 40 12.61 -8.46 0.90
N LYS A 41 12.56 -7.57 1.88
CA LYS A 41 11.75 -7.73 3.09
C LYS A 41 10.64 -6.70 3.17
N MET A 42 9.41 -7.17 3.31
CA MET A 42 8.22 -6.39 3.65
C MET A 42 7.92 -6.53 5.14
N LEU A 43 7.72 -5.42 5.84
CA LEU A 43 7.18 -5.45 7.19
C LEU A 43 5.65 -5.52 7.12
N SER A 44 5.11 -6.70 7.43
CA SER A 44 3.69 -7.02 7.23
C SER A 44 2.95 -6.95 8.56
N VAL A 45 2.21 -5.87 8.76
CA VAL A 45 1.38 -5.62 9.95
C VAL A 45 -0.11 -5.49 9.62
N MET A 46 -0.42 -5.26 8.35
CA MET A 46 -1.79 -5.17 7.90
C MET A 46 -2.53 -6.49 8.12
N PRO A 47 -3.81 -6.45 8.55
CA PRO A 47 -4.58 -7.65 8.84
C PRO A 47 -4.67 -8.59 7.64
N VAL A 48 -4.37 -9.88 7.85
CA VAL A 48 -4.42 -10.90 6.78
C VAL A 48 -5.85 -11.31 6.38
N PHE A 49 -6.87 -10.90 7.13
CA PHE A 49 -8.26 -11.04 6.73
C PHE A 49 -8.72 -9.94 5.76
N HIS A 50 -7.87 -8.94 5.50
CA HIS A 50 -8.08 -7.88 4.52
C HIS A 50 -7.12 -8.05 3.34
N GLY A 51 -7.59 -7.78 2.12
CA GLY A 51 -6.80 -7.92 0.90
C GLY A 51 -5.47 -7.16 0.94
N PHE A 52 -5.39 -6.00 1.58
CA PHE A 52 -4.15 -5.23 1.71
C PHE A 52 -3.07 -6.02 2.46
N GLY A 53 -3.42 -6.61 3.60
CA GLY A 53 -2.49 -7.45 4.35
C GLY A 53 -2.16 -8.75 3.63
N LEU A 54 -3.20 -9.51 3.23
CA LEU A 54 -3.02 -10.81 2.59
C LEU A 54 -2.44 -10.67 1.17
N GLY A 55 -3.02 -9.83 0.34
CA GLY A 55 -2.65 -9.70 -1.08
C GLY A 55 -1.34 -8.96 -1.28
N VAL A 56 -1.26 -7.68 -0.87
CA VAL A 56 -0.06 -6.86 -1.11
C VAL A 56 1.09 -7.22 -0.19
N CYS A 57 0.84 -7.28 1.14
CA CYS A 57 1.95 -7.43 2.08
C CYS A 57 2.49 -8.86 2.21
N VAL A 58 1.67 -9.87 1.94
CA VAL A 58 2.08 -11.28 2.10
C VAL A 58 2.18 -11.99 0.75
N HIS A 59 1.05 -12.13 0.03
CA HIS A 59 1.01 -12.93 -1.21
C HIS A 59 1.96 -12.39 -2.29
N THR A 60 1.91 -11.09 -2.57
CA THR A 60 2.81 -10.46 -3.55
C THR A 60 4.28 -10.73 -3.22
N MET A 61 4.66 -10.55 -1.96
CA MET A 61 6.05 -10.79 -1.56
C MET A 61 6.46 -12.25 -1.75
N LEU A 62 5.66 -13.20 -1.25
CA LEU A 62 6.02 -14.62 -1.30
C LEU A 62 6.00 -15.17 -2.74
N SER A 63 5.03 -14.76 -3.55
CA SER A 63 4.93 -15.20 -4.96
C SER A 63 6.06 -14.68 -5.84
N GLN A 64 6.76 -13.63 -5.42
CA GLN A 64 7.84 -12.99 -6.17
C GLN A 64 9.23 -13.15 -5.51
N GLY A 65 9.39 -14.13 -4.61
CA GLY A 65 10.68 -14.45 -3.98
C GLY A 65 11.08 -13.53 -2.83
N GLY A 66 10.21 -12.62 -2.43
CA GLY A 66 10.44 -11.74 -1.27
C GLY A 66 10.21 -12.44 0.08
N ARG A 67 10.39 -11.68 1.16
CA ARG A 67 10.24 -12.16 2.55
C ARG A 67 9.26 -11.28 3.32
N CYS A 68 8.45 -11.90 4.17
CA CYS A 68 7.53 -11.20 5.05
C CYS A 68 8.04 -11.24 6.50
N ILE A 69 8.15 -10.07 7.12
CA ILE A 69 8.35 -9.94 8.56
C ILE A 69 6.96 -9.72 9.17
N LEU A 70 6.36 -10.78 9.67
CA LEU A 70 5.00 -10.74 10.20
C LEU A 70 4.97 -10.16 11.61
N ILE A 71 4.10 -9.18 11.84
CA ILE A 71 3.81 -8.61 13.16
C ILE A 71 2.35 -8.93 13.49
N PRO A 72 2.09 -9.87 14.42
CA PRO A 72 0.73 -10.32 14.74
C PRO A 72 -0.13 -9.22 15.36
N ARG A 73 0.51 -8.27 16.07
CA ARG A 73 -0.17 -7.15 16.74
C ARG A 73 0.58 -5.86 16.52
N PHE A 74 -0.11 -4.87 15.98
CA PHE A 74 0.45 -3.54 15.79
C PHE A 74 0.64 -2.81 17.13
N THR A 75 1.85 -2.28 17.32
CA THR A 75 2.13 -1.12 18.15
C THR A 75 3.17 -0.28 17.42
N ALA A 76 3.05 1.04 17.46
CA ALA A 76 3.99 1.93 16.76
C ALA A 76 5.45 1.65 17.17
N LYS A 77 5.69 1.43 18.48
CA LYS A 77 7.02 1.11 19.02
C LYS A 77 7.58 -0.21 18.48
N SER A 78 6.76 -1.27 18.43
CA SER A 78 7.20 -2.56 17.86
C SER A 78 7.47 -2.43 16.37
N TYR A 79 6.59 -1.77 15.63
CA TYR A 79 6.73 -1.56 14.20
C TYR A 79 8.03 -0.81 13.86
N ALA A 80 8.27 0.32 14.51
CA ALA A 80 9.50 1.11 14.38
C ALA A 80 10.77 0.28 14.66
N LYS A 81 10.77 -0.46 15.78
CA LYS A 81 11.88 -1.35 16.14
C LYS A 81 12.16 -2.41 15.06
N GLN A 82 11.11 -2.99 14.48
CA GLN A 82 11.27 -4.06 13.50
C GLN A 82 11.75 -3.52 12.13
N ILE A 83 11.31 -2.33 11.70
CA ILE A 83 11.83 -1.71 10.47
C ILE A 83 13.37 -1.65 10.54
N VAL A 84 13.90 -1.10 11.62
CA VAL A 84 15.34 -0.90 11.81
C VAL A 84 16.05 -2.24 12.01
N LYS A 85 15.54 -3.09 12.90
CA LYS A 85 16.16 -4.40 13.25
C LYS A 85 16.33 -5.29 12.02
N TYR A 86 15.31 -5.41 11.19
CA TYR A 86 15.33 -6.29 10.02
C TYR A 86 15.80 -5.60 8.75
N LYS A 87 16.07 -4.29 8.81
CA LYS A 87 16.43 -3.50 7.61
C LYS A 87 15.41 -3.77 6.50
N CYS A 88 14.14 -3.51 6.80
CA CYS A 88 13.06 -3.75 5.84
C CYS A 88 13.23 -2.90 4.59
N ASN A 89 12.87 -3.46 3.43
CA ASN A 89 12.93 -2.76 2.15
C ASN A 89 11.58 -2.10 1.83
N PHE A 90 10.50 -2.71 2.31
CA PHE A 90 9.15 -2.22 2.05
C PHE A 90 8.36 -2.12 3.35
N ILE A 91 7.57 -1.06 3.44
CA ILE A 91 6.52 -0.89 4.45
C ILE A 91 5.23 -0.46 3.76
N ALA A 92 4.12 -0.94 4.29
CA ALA A 92 2.80 -0.57 3.83
C ALA A 92 1.87 -0.36 5.03
N GLY A 93 0.98 0.61 4.92
CA GLY A 93 0.07 0.93 6.01
C GLY A 93 -1.02 1.91 5.62
N VAL A 94 -1.90 2.15 6.57
CA VAL A 94 -2.91 3.20 6.51
C VAL A 94 -2.35 4.52 7.04
N PRO A 95 -2.92 5.69 6.69
CA PRO A 95 -2.40 7.00 7.13
C PRO A 95 -2.17 7.11 8.64
N THR A 96 -3.08 6.58 9.45
CA THR A 96 -2.96 6.60 10.92
C THR A 96 -1.73 5.85 11.46
N LEU A 97 -1.22 4.86 10.72
CA LEU A 97 0.04 4.19 11.05
C LEU A 97 1.22 5.16 10.91
N TYR A 98 1.26 5.94 9.85
CA TYR A 98 2.32 6.92 9.61
C TYR A 98 2.27 8.07 10.61
N GLU A 99 1.07 8.54 10.96
CA GLU A 99 0.91 9.51 12.06
C GLU A 99 1.48 8.98 13.38
N ALA A 100 1.22 7.72 13.70
CA ALA A 100 1.73 7.10 14.91
C ALA A 100 3.26 7.00 14.92
N LEU A 101 3.89 6.78 13.77
CA LEU A 101 5.36 6.78 13.65
C LEU A 101 5.96 8.18 13.82
N LEU A 102 5.33 9.22 13.25
CA LEU A 102 5.77 10.61 13.40
C LEU A 102 5.81 11.08 14.85
N ARG A 103 4.91 10.54 15.70
CA ARG A 103 4.80 10.90 17.11
C ARG A 103 5.72 10.09 18.03
N LEU A 104 6.55 9.20 17.48
CA LEU A 104 7.29 8.23 18.27
C LEU A 104 8.75 8.69 18.53
N PRO A 105 9.12 9.11 19.76
CA PRO A 105 10.49 9.56 20.07
C PRO A 105 11.57 8.50 19.80
N SER A 106 11.22 7.22 19.86
CA SER A 106 12.16 6.11 19.60
C SER A 106 12.62 6.02 18.14
N MET A 107 12.08 6.86 17.24
CA MET A 107 12.55 6.99 15.87
C MET A 107 13.68 8.01 15.72
N ASP A 108 13.94 8.85 16.74
CA ASP A 108 15.01 9.83 16.70
C ASP A 108 16.35 9.15 16.40
N GLY A 109 17.01 9.57 15.33
CA GLY A 109 18.27 9.01 14.88
C GLY A 109 18.17 7.61 14.21
N ALA A 110 16.98 7.06 14.02
CA ALA A 110 16.80 5.79 13.32
C ALA A 110 17.31 5.85 11.88
N ASN A 111 17.96 4.79 11.42
CA ASN A 111 18.45 4.69 10.06
C ASN A 111 17.47 3.87 9.21
N LEU A 112 16.75 4.53 8.31
CA LEU A 112 15.78 3.95 7.40
C LEU A 112 16.28 3.80 5.96
N SER A 113 17.59 3.92 5.73
CA SER A 113 18.20 3.84 4.38
C SER A 113 17.96 2.52 3.64
N SER A 114 17.54 1.48 4.34
CA SER A 114 17.16 0.21 3.72
C SER A 114 15.82 0.26 2.99
N LEU A 115 14.96 1.25 3.29
CA LEU A 115 13.66 1.38 2.64
C LEU A 115 13.82 1.75 1.16
N LYS A 116 13.11 1.01 0.32
CA LYS A 116 13.01 1.20 -1.13
C LYS A 116 11.59 1.57 -1.57
N GLY A 117 10.59 1.22 -0.77
CA GLY A 117 9.21 1.55 -1.04
C GLY A 117 8.39 1.71 0.24
N VAL A 118 7.55 2.75 0.25
CA VAL A 118 6.61 3.08 1.33
C VAL A 118 5.24 3.29 0.69
N PHE A 119 4.26 2.50 1.10
CA PHE A 119 2.95 2.45 0.45
C PHE A 119 1.83 2.80 1.43
N SER A 120 0.98 3.75 1.06
CA SER A 120 -0.23 4.11 1.78
C SER A 120 -1.46 3.66 1.01
N GLY A 121 -2.43 3.08 1.69
CA GLY A 121 -3.70 2.67 1.09
C GLY A 121 -4.75 2.36 2.15
N GLY A 122 -5.94 2.02 1.71
CA GLY A 122 -7.07 1.68 2.58
C GLY A 122 -7.78 2.88 3.22
N ASP A 123 -7.22 4.07 3.10
CA ASP A 123 -7.84 5.33 3.50
C ASP A 123 -7.15 6.49 2.74
N SER A 124 -7.78 7.66 2.74
CA SER A 124 -7.26 8.86 2.09
C SER A 124 -6.05 9.42 2.83
N LEU A 125 -4.93 9.56 2.14
CA LEU A 125 -3.73 10.19 2.66
C LEU A 125 -3.80 11.72 2.42
N SER A 126 -3.86 12.52 3.48
CA SER A 126 -3.82 13.96 3.31
C SER A 126 -2.46 14.42 2.77
N ILE A 127 -2.50 15.46 1.93
CA ILE A 127 -1.28 16.08 1.35
C ILE A 127 -0.32 16.51 2.46
N GLU A 128 -0.86 17.05 3.55
CA GLU A 128 -0.06 17.49 4.70
C GLU A 128 0.66 16.33 5.39
N LEU A 129 -0.06 15.23 5.65
CA LEU A 129 0.55 14.03 6.26
C LEU A 129 1.62 13.43 5.35
N LYS A 130 1.33 13.34 4.05
CA LYS A 130 2.32 12.86 3.07
C LYS A 130 3.60 13.70 3.13
N LYS A 131 3.49 15.02 3.04
CA LYS A 131 4.65 15.93 3.10
C LYS A 131 5.44 15.78 4.40
N LYS A 132 4.76 15.67 5.55
CA LYS A 132 5.39 15.44 6.85
C LYS A 132 6.14 14.10 6.89
N PHE A 133 5.51 13.04 6.36
CA PHE A 133 6.13 11.72 6.41
C PHE A 133 7.26 11.56 5.39
N ASP A 134 7.15 12.16 4.21
CA ASP A 134 8.24 12.20 3.23
C ASP A 134 9.47 12.93 3.82
N LYS A 135 9.25 14.06 4.52
CA LYS A 135 10.33 14.75 5.24
C LYS A 135 10.94 13.87 6.34
N PHE A 136 10.10 13.20 7.12
CA PHE A 136 10.55 12.26 8.14
C PHE A 136 11.42 11.13 7.54
N LEU A 137 11.03 10.54 6.42
CA LEU A 137 11.79 9.53 5.71
C LEU A 137 13.18 10.07 5.32
N TYR A 138 13.21 11.26 4.72
CA TYR A 138 14.45 11.92 4.32
C TYR A 138 15.38 12.22 5.50
N ASP A 139 14.84 12.77 6.59
CA ASP A 139 15.60 13.07 7.82
C ASP A 139 16.19 11.78 8.45
N HIS A 140 15.56 10.61 8.18
CA HIS A 140 16.03 9.30 8.62
C HIS A 140 16.79 8.51 7.53
N LYS A 141 17.34 9.21 6.53
CA LYS A 141 18.20 8.65 5.46
C LYS A 141 17.49 7.74 4.47
N ALA A 142 16.17 7.72 4.41
CA ALA A 142 15.42 7.01 3.37
C ALA A 142 15.22 7.93 2.15
N VAL A 143 15.75 7.51 0.99
CA VAL A 143 15.62 8.28 -0.26
C VAL A 143 14.40 7.77 -1.04
N VAL A 144 13.24 7.80 -0.39
CA VAL A 144 11.95 7.34 -0.94
C VAL A 144 10.83 8.25 -0.46
N GLN A 145 9.74 8.28 -1.21
CA GLN A 145 8.52 8.99 -0.83
C GLN A 145 7.37 8.01 -0.63
N VAL A 146 6.38 8.42 0.14
CA VAL A 146 5.14 7.67 0.27
C VAL A 146 4.41 7.65 -1.07
N ARG A 147 4.01 6.47 -1.51
CA ARG A 147 3.23 6.24 -2.72
C ARG A 147 1.84 5.78 -2.33
N GLU A 148 0.84 6.45 -2.87
CA GLU A 148 -0.56 6.10 -2.62
C GLU A 148 -1.00 4.98 -3.55
N GLY A 149 -1.75 4.03 -2.99
CA GLY A 149 -2.44 2.99 -3.73
C GLY A 149 -3.92 3.01 -3.44
N TYR A 150 -4.71 2.73 -4.45
CA TYR A 150 -6.17 2.60 -4.35
C TYR A 150 -6.61 1.22 -4.80
N GLY A 151 -7.70 0.76 -4.22
CA GLY A 151 -8.34 -0.48 -4.61
C GLY A 151 -9.54 -0.83 -3.74
N THR A 152 -10.21 -1.89 -4.09
CA THR A 152 -11.39 -2.42 -3.41
C THR A 152 -11.22 -3.91 -3.14
N THR A 153 -12.05 -4.50 -2.30
CA THR A 153 -12.01 -5.94 -2.05
C THR A 153 -12.28 -6.74 -3.33
N GLU A 154 -13.11 -6.21 -4.24
CA GLU A 154 -13.44 -6.79 -5.53
C GLU A 154 -12.23 -6.87 -6.49
N THR A 155 -11.23 -6.01 -6.31
CA THR A 155 -9.95 -6.07 -7.03
C THR A 155 -8.85 -6.77 -6.21
N VAL A 156 -9.21 -7.65 -5.31
CA VAL A 156 -8.41 -8.24 -4.22
C VAL A 156 -8.01 -7.20 -3.18
N THR A 157 -7.49 -6.05 -3.60
CA THR A 157 -7.17 -4.90 -2.73
C THR A 157 -6.66 -3.68 -3.49
N ALA A 158 -5.80 -3.86 -4.50
CA ALA A 158 -5.15 -2.74 -5.17
C ALA A 158 -5.37 -2.82 -6.68
N CYS A 159 -5.67 -1.68 -7.30
CA CYS A 159 -5.78 -1.54 -8.75
C CYS A 159 -5.13 -0.27 -9.28
N CYS A 160 -4.68 0.64 -8.39
CA CYS A 160 -3.90 1.82 -8.76
C CYS A 160 -2.72 2.00 -7.81
N LEU A 161 -1.67 2.63 -8.31
CA LEU A 161 -0.51 3.06 -7.52
C LEU A 161 0.12 4.32 -8.12
N THR A 162 0.53 5.25 -7.27
CA THR A 162 1.35 6.39 -7.68
C THR A 162 2.68 5.91 -8.25
N PRO A 163 3.06 6.30 -9.49
CA PRO A 163 4.36 5.94 -10.08
C PRO A 163 5.54 6.54 -9.32
N THR A 164 6.75 6.01 -9.53
CA THR A 164 7.98 6.52 -8.89
C THR A 164 8.46 7.86 -9.44
N HIS A 165 8.10 8.17 -10.67
CA HIS A 165 8.64 9.31 -11.42
C HIS A 165 7.63 10.41 -11.72
N ILE A 166 6.36 10.20 -11.40
CA ILE A 166 5.27 11.17 -11.59
C ILE A 166 4.45 11.23 -10.31
N TYR A 167 4.26 12.43 -9.79
CA TYR A 167 3.40 12.67 -8.64
C TYR A 167 2.45 13.83 -8.94
N LYS A 168 1.16 13.62 -8.66
CA LYS A 168 0.13 14.64 -8.67
C LYS A 168 -0.56 14.64 -7.31
N GLU A 169 -0.58 15.78 -6.63
CA GLU A 169 -1.25 15.93 -5.33
C GLU A 169 -2.73 15.52 -5.42
N GLY A 170 -3.20 14.73 -4.44
CA GLY A 170 -4.58 14.23 -4.40
C GLY A 170 -4.91 13.11 -5.39
N SER A 171 -3.93 12.60 -6.14
CA SER A 171 -4.14 11.49 -7.07
C SER A 171 -3.87 10.14 -6.40
N ILE A 172 -4.74 9.17 -6.68
CA ILE A 172 -4.57 7.76 -6.28
C ILE A 172 -3.58 6.98 -7.18
N GLY A 173 -2.97 7.65 -8.15
CA GLY A 173 -2.00 7.07 -9.06
C GLY A 173 -2.58 6.61 -10.40
N LEU A 174 -1.86 5.71 -11.07
CA LEU A 174 -2.25 5.12 -12.34
C LEU A 174 -2.80 3.71 -12.14
N PRO A 175 -3.71 3.24 -13.01
CA PRO A 175 -4.16 1.86 -13.03
C PRO A 175 -2.99 0.88 -13.16
N PHE A 176 -3.13 -0.28 -12.57
CA PHE A 176 -2.19 -1.38 -12.76
C PHE A 176 -2.20 -1.86 -14.21
N PRO A 177 -1.12 -2.51 -14.70
CA PRO A 177 -1.14 -3.19 -15.99
C PRO A 177 -2.38 -4.07 -16.16
N ASP A 178 -2.96 -4.08 -17.36
CA ASP A 178 -4.17 -4.84 -17.71
C ASP A 178 -5.41 -4.47 -16.85
N THR A 179 -5.43 -3.26 -16.30
CA THR A 179 -6.56 -2.72 -15.54
C THR A 179 -7.10 -1.48 -16.23
N TYR A 180 -8.39 -1.50 -16.58
CA TYR A 180 -9.07 -0.37 -17.20
C TYR A 180 -10.02 0.28 -16.20
N ILE A 181 -9.98 1.61 -16.11
CA ILE A 181 -10.81 2.39 -15.21
C ILE A 181 -11.55 3.46 -16.03
N LYS A 182 -12.84 3.61 -15.78
CA LYS A 182 -13.64 4.73 -16.28
C LYS A 182 -14.44 5.37 -15.16
N ILE A 183 -14.71 6.64 -15.29
CA ILE A 183 -15.63 7.37 -14.41
C ILE A 183 -16.98 7.42 -15.09
N VAL A 184 -18.02 7.04 -14.38
CA VAL A 184 -19.38 7.02 -14.92
C VAL A 184 -20.30 7.90 -14.07
N LYS A 185 -21.34 8.41 -14.69
CA LYS A 185 -22.42 9.09 -13.98
C LYS A 185 -23.08 8.13 -12.98
N PRO A 186 -23.28 8.54 -11.73
CA PRO A 186 -23.86 7.68 -10.69
C PRO A 186 -25.17 7.02 -11.14
N GLY A 187 -25.24 5.70 -10.95
CA GLY A 187 -26.41 4.87 -11.31
C GLY A 187 -26.56 4.58 -12.81
N THR A 188 -25.57 4.89 -13.62
CA THR A 188 -25.57 4.62 -15.08
C THR A 188 -24.24 4.02 -15.53
N ASP A 189 -24.15 3.58 -16.80
CA ASP A 189 -22.91 3.18 -17.47
C ASP A 189 -22.34 4.28 -18.37
N GLU A 190 -22.94 5.48 -18.35
CA GLU A 190 -22.53 6.64 -19.14
C GLU A 190 -21.17 7.16 -18.65
N GLU A 191 -20.16 7.08 -19.50
CA GLU A 191 -18.82 7.55 -19.18
C GLU A 191 -18.76 9.08 -19.19
N LEU A 192 -18.17 9.64 -18.13
CA LEU A 192 -17.93 11.07 -18.02
C LEU A 192 -16.62 11.47 -18.71
N PRO A 193 -16.58 12.61 -19.44
CA PRO A 193 -15.36 13.13 -20.00
C PRO A 193 -14.37 13.57 -18.90
N TYR A 194 -13.08 13.66 -19.26
CA TYR A 194 -12.04 14.11 -18.34
C TYR A 194 -12.34 15.51 -17.77
N GLY A 195 -12.15 15.63 -16.46
CA GLY A 195 -12.37 16.89 -15.73
C GLY A 195 -13.80 17.13 -15.26
N GLN A 196 -14.71 16.16 -15.42
CA GLN A 196 -16.03 16.16 -14.79
C GLN A 196 -16.04 15.22 -13.59
N GLU A 197 -16.69 15.68 -12.49
CA GLU A 197 -16.90 14.94 -11.23
C GLU A 197 -18.37 14.50 -11.10
#